data_0184baa22b5df0c2ede8205db56c78e9
#
_entry.id   0184baa22b5df0c2ede8205db56c78e9
#
_cell.length_a   1.000
_cell.length_b   1.000
_cell.length_c   1.000
_cell.angle_alpha   90.00
_cell.angle_beta   90.00
_cell.angle_gamma   90.00
#
_symmetry.space_group_name_H-M   'P 1'
#
loop_
_entity.id
_entity.type
_entity.pdbx_description
1 polymer ?
#
loop_
_entity_poly.entity_id
_entity_poly.type
_entity_poly.pdbx_seq_one_letter_code
_entity_poly.pdbx_strand_id
1 'polypeptide(L)'
;MGRERKWRKEVREMNVNILGTEYTVENMLRSECKALEECDGFCDKTSKRIVIKKKDESCDLDNFEEYRKKVTRHEIIHAFLFESGLHENFRHPEYGHDETTVDWIAVQFPKMMKAFKEVDAL
;
A
#
# COMPACT_ATOMS: atom_id res chain seq x y z
N MET A 1 10.22 -28.51 -4.10
CA MET A 1 9.99 -27.93 -2.77
C MET A 1 10.66 -26.60 -2.58
N GLY A 2 11.96 -26.42 -2.86
CA GLY A 2 12.62 -25.12 -2.81
C GLY A 2 12.05 -24.13 -3.81
N ARG A 3 11.59 -24.61 -4.96
CA ARG A 3 10.97 -23.80 -6.01
C ARG A 3 9.62 -23.21 -5.56
N GLU A 4 8.77 -24.00 -4.92
CA GLU A 4 7.50 -23.54 -4.41
C GLU A 4 7.68 -22.50 -3.29
N ARG A 5 8.66 -22.74 -2.42
CA ARG A 5 8.98 -21.86 -1.33
C ARG A 5 9.48 -20.50 -1.84
N LYS A 6 10.32 -20.51 -2.85
CA LYS A 6 10.81 -19.29 -3.49
C LYS A 6 9.67 -18.51 -4.17
N TRP A 7 8.81 -19.23 -4.89
CA TRP A 7 7.65 -18.62 -5.55
C TRP A 7 6.70 -17.98 -4.56
N ARG A 8 6.41 -18.65 -3.44
CA ARG A 8 5.53 -18.11 -2.39
C ARG A 8 6.12 -16.85 -1.78
N LYS A 9 7.42 -16.82 -1.57
CA LYS A 9 8.10 -15.63 -1.05
C LYS A 9 8.01 -14.47 -2.03
N GLU A 10 8.22 -14.72 -3.31
CA GLU A 10 8.12 -13.71 -4.36
C GLU A 10 6.71 -13.11 -4.47
N VAL A 11 5.67 -13.92 -4.26
CA VAL A 11 4.27 -13.47 -4.28
C VAL A 11 3.89 -12.75 -2.98
N ARG A 12 4.41 -13.20 -1.84
CA ARG A 12 4.04 -12.70 -0.52
C ARG A 12 4.79 -11.45 -0.12
N GLU A 13 6.00 -11.29 -0.62
CA GLU A 13 6.89 -10.23 -0.17
C GLU A 13 7.63 -9.60 -1.34
N MET A 14 7.53 -8.28 -1.44
CA MET A 14 8.24 -7.50 -2.45
C MET A 14 8.90 -6.31 -1.77
N ASN A 15 9.93 -5.76 -2.43
CA ASN A 15 10.61 -4.58 -1.96
C ASN A 15 10.28 -3.40 -2.87
N VAL A 16 10.15 -2.22 -2.29
CA VAL A 16 9.89 -1.00 -3.03
C VAL A 16 10.73 0.13 -2.47
N ASN A 17 11.32 0.93 -3.35
CA ASN A 17 12.11 2.09 -2.96
C ASN A 17 11.17 3.30 -2.81
N ILE A 18 11.17 3.88 -1.61
CA ILE A 18 10.36 5.05 -1.29
C ILE A 18 11.32 6.20 -0.96
N LEU A 19 11.56 7.05 -1.94
CA LEU A 19 12.44 8.20 -1.78
C LEU A 19 13.84 7.83 -1.20
N GLY A 20 14.38 6.71 -1.66
CA GLY A 20 15.68 6.22 -1.23
C GLY A 20 15.66 5.25 -0.06
N THR A 21 14.51 5.03 0.56
CA THR A 21 14.35 4.08 1.67
C THR A 21 13.62 2.85 1.18
N GLU A 22 14.18 1.69 1.46
CA GLU A 22 13.56 0.43 1.07
C GLU A 22 12.49 0.00 2.05
N TYR A 23 11.29 -0.23 1.52
CA TYR A 23 10.17 -0.80 2.28
C TYR A 23 9.88 -2.21 1.79
N THR A 24 9.40 -3.08 2.67
CA THR A 24 8.88 -4.38 2.28
C THR A 24 7.37 -4.27 2.13
N VAL A 25 6.83 -4.96 1.13
CA VAL A 25 5.39 -5.08 0.92
C VAL A 25 5.03 -6.55 1.02
N GLU A 26 4.24 -6.89 2.02
CA GLU A 26 3.84 -8.27 2.31
C GLU A 26 2.33 -8.41 2.21
N ASN A 27 1.88 -9.53 1.65
CA ASN A 27 0.46 -9.88 1.65
C ASN A 27 0.26 -11.00 2.69
N MET A 28 -0.60 -10.76 3.66
CA MET A 28 -0.79 -11.67 4.79
C MET A 28 -2.27 -11.92 5.04
N LEU A 29 -2.58 -13.10 5.56
CA LEU A 29 -3.92 -13.40 6.04
C LEU A 29 -4.17 -12.69 7.37
N ARG A 30 -5.42 -12.36 7.62
CA ARG A 30 -5.85 -11.80 8.90
C ARG A 30 -5.41 -12.66 10.08
N SER A 31 -5.41 -13.99 9.90
CA SER A 31 -4.99 -14.94 10.93
C SER A 31 -3.49 -14.88 11.22
N GLU A 32 -2.70 -14.38 10.27
CA GLU A 32 -1.24 -14.28 10.42
C GLU A 32 -0.78 -12.94 11.02
N CYS A 33 -1.65 -11.94 11.02
CA CYS A 33 -1.30 -10.60 11.48
C CYS A 33 -2.50 -9.96 12.17
N LYS A 34 -2.38 -9.77 13.47
CA LYS A 34 -3.48 -9.28 14.30
C LYS A 34 -3.99 -7.90 13.89
N ALA A 35 -3.10 -7.02 13.43
CA ALA A 35 -3.50 -5.68 13.00
C ALA A 35 -4.50 -5.73 11.84
N LEU A 36 -4.50 -6.78 11.04
CA LEU A 36 -5.41 -6.93 9.91
C LEU A 36 -6.84 -7.33 10.33
N GLU A 37 -7.09 -7.51 11.61
CA GLU A 37 -8.46 -7.70 12.10
C GLU A 37 -9.28 -6.42 12.00
N GLU A 38 -8.62 -5.27 12.07
CA GLU A 38 -9.27 -3.95 12.09
C GLU A 38 -9.05 -3.10 10.85
N CYS A 39 -8.17 -3.53 9.94
CA CYS A 39 -7.88 -2.78 8.72
C CYS A 39 -7.50 -3.71 7.59
N ASP A 40 -7.57 -3.21 6.35
CA ASP A 40 -7.24 -3.99 5.17
C ASP A 40 -5.78 -3.88 4.77
N GLY A 41 -5.04 -2.99 5.40
CA GLY A 41 -3.62 -2.81 5.19
C GLY A 41 -3.09 -1.74 6.13
N PHE A 42 -1.77 -1.71 6.30
CA PHE A 42 -1.13 -0.66 7.11
C PHE A 42 0.29 -0.41 6.62
N CYS A 43 0.80 0.75 6.98
CA CYS A 43 2.18 1.15 6.73
C CYS A 43 2.84 1.47 8.07
N ASP A 44 3.84 0.67 8.44
CA ASP A 44 4.63 0.90 9.65
C ASP A 44 5.93 1.61 9.25
N LYS A 45 5.99 2.91 9.50
CA LYS A 45 7.17 3.72 9.16
C LYS A 45 8.39 3.39 9.99
N THR A 46 8.21 2.77 11.16
CA THR A 46 9.33 2.45 12.05
C THR A 46 10.09 1.22 11.58
N SER A 47 9.39 0.23 11.07
CA SER A 47 10.00 -1.00 10.55
C SER A 47 10.14 -0.97 9.02
N LYS A 48 9.66 0.09 8.37
CA LYS A 48 9.67 0.23 6.89
C LYS A 48 8.94 -0.94 6.23
N ARG A 49 7.73 -1.20 6.74
CA ARG A 49 6.96 -2.38 6.36
C ARG A 49 5.54 -2.00 6.01
N ILE A 50 5.09 -2.50 4.85
CA ILE A 50 3.71 -2.37 4.39
C ILE A 50 3.10 -3.76 4.37
N VAL A 51 1.93 -3.92 4.99
CA VAL A 51 1.23 -5.20 5.03
C VAL A 51 -0.16 -5.01 4.44
N ILE A 52 -0.53 -5.88 3.50
CA ILE A 52 -1.81 -5.85 2.80
C ILE A 52 -2.53 -7.16 3.09
N LYS A 53 -3.81 -7.06 3.44
CA LYS A 53 -4.61 -8.24 3.76
C LYS A 53 -4.91 -9.05 2.51
N LYS A 54 -4.68 -10.36 2.59
CA LYS A 54 -5.07 -11.33 1.57
C LYS A 54 -6.57 -11.61 1.64
N LYS A 55 -7.13 -12.07 0.52
CA LYS A 55 -8.48 -12.61 0.48
C LYS A 55 -8.58 -13.82 1.40
N ASP A 56 -9.61 -13.85 2.24
CA ASP A 56 -9.94 -14.99 3.06
C ASP A 56 -11.42 -15.40 2.84
N GLU A 57 -11.88 -16.38 3.61
CA GLU A 57 -13.22 -16.92 3.47
C GLU A 57 -14.32 -15.90 3.78
N SER A 58 -14.01 -14.86 4.54
CA SER A 58 -14.98 -13.83 4.90
C SER A 58 -15.16 -12.77 3.82
N CYS A 59 -14.30 -12.79 2.78
CA CYS A 59 -14.34 -11.80 1.72
C CYS A 59 -15.46 -12.11 0.72
N ASP A 60 -16.33 -11.14 0.49
CA ASP A 60 -17.46 -11.25 -0.45
C ASP A 60 -17.31 -10.35 -1.68
N LEU A 61 -16.12 -9.77 -1.90
CA LEU A 61 -15.87 -8.90 -3.04
C LEU A 61 -15.68 -9.73 -4.32
N ASP A 62 -16.39 -9.36 -5.38
CA ASP A 62 -16.28 -10.03 -6.68
C ASP A 62 -14.90 -9.88 -7.30
N ASN A 63 -14.29 -8.71 -7.17
CA ASN A 63 -12.97 -8.44 -7.72
C ASN A 63 -12.01 -7.98 -6.63
N PHE A 64 -11.60 -8.93 -5.80
CA PHE A 64 -10.68 -8.67 -4.70
C PHE A 64 -9.32 -8.18 -5.18
N GLU A 65 -8.82 -8.66 -6.34
CA GLU A 65 -7.53 -8.23 -6.86
C GLU A 65 -7.47 -6.71 -7.12
N GLU A 66 -8.50 -6.15 -7.70
CA GLU A 66 -8.56 -4.70 -7.91
C GLU A 66 -8.59 -3.94 -6.59
N TYR A 67 -9.33 -4.46 -5.62
CA TYR A 67 -9.38 -3.88 -4.29
C TYR A 67 -8.01 -3.95 -3.61
N ARG A 68 -7.34 -5.11 -3.67
CA ARG A 68 -6.01 -5.30 -3.09
C ARG A 68 -4.99 -4.33 -3.68
N LYS A 69 -5.04 -4.12 -4.99
CA LYS A 69 -4.16 -3.17 -5.66
C LYS A 69 -4.41 -1.74 -5.19
N LYS A 70 -5.67 -1.38 -5.00
CA LYS A 70 -6.02 -0.05 -4.49
C LYS A 70 -5.49 0.14 -3.07
N VAL A 71 -5.66 -0.85 -2.20
CA VAL A 71 -5.15 -0.81 -0.83
C VAL A 71 -3.63 -0.70 -0.84
N THR A 72 -2.96 -1.44 -1.72
CA THR A 72 -1.51 -1.37 -1.87
C THR A 72 -1.05 0.05 -2.24
N ARG A 73 -1.73 0.68 -3.21
CA ARG A 73 -1.41 2.07 -3.57
C ARG A 73 -1.62 3.02 -2.40
N HIS A 74 -2.70 2.82 -1.63
CA HIS A 74 -3.01 3.62 -0.45
C HIS A 74 -1.85 3.59 0.55
N GLU A 75 -1.36 2.40 0.89
CA GLU A 75 -0.29 2.27 1.86
C GLU A 75 1.07 2.78 1.33
N ILE A 76 1.33 2.61 0.05
CA ILE A 76 2.55 3.17 -0.57
C ILE A 76 2.52 4.70 -0.52
N ILE A 77 1.36 5.32 -0.74
CA ILE A 77 1.23 6.78 -0.63
C ILE A 77 1.54 7.24 0.79
N HIS A 78 1.05 6.53 1.81
CA HIS A 78 1.44 6.81 3.19
C HIS A 78 2.95 6.76 3.38
N ALA A 79 3.61 5.74 2.81
CA ALA A 79 5.06 5.63 2.91
C ALA A 79 5.77 6.83 2.29
N PHE A 80 5.34 7.31 1.13
CA PHE A 80 5.88 8.52 0.51
C PHE A 80 5.71 9.74 1.41
N LEU A 81 4.54 9.90 2.02
CA LEU A 81 4.26 11.01 2.90
C LEU A 81 5.10 10.96 4.18
N PHE A 82 5.30 9.77 4.74
CA PHE A 82 6.19 9.58 5.89
C PHE A 82 7.63 9.91 5.53
N GLU A 83 8.15 9.37 4.43
CA GLU A 83 9.56 9.57 4.05
C GLU A 83 9.83 10.99 3.58
N SER A 84 8.83 11.70 3.06
CA SER A 84 8.96 13.10 2.66
C SER A 84 8.92 14.07 3.84
N GLY A 85 8.47 13.63 5.00
CA GLY A 85 8.34 14.47 6.19
C GLY A 85 7.04 15.25 6.28
N LEU A 86 6.10 15.07 5.35
CA LEU A 86 4.83 15.82 5.39
C LEU A 86 4.00 15.52 6.64
N HIS A 87 4.18 14.34 7.25
CA HIS A 87 3.48 13.98 8.48
C HIS A 87 3.98 14.80 9.70
N GLU A 88 5.12 15.47 9.58
CA GLU A 88 5.72 16.26 10.67
C GLU A 88 5.25 17.73 10.67
N ASN A 89 4.07 18.02 10.15
CA ASN A 89 3.53 19.37 10.15
C ASN A 89 2.88 19.70 11.50
N PHE A 90 3.65 20.34 12.38
CA PHE A 90 3.20 20.62 13.75
C PHE A 90 2.06 21.63 13.87
N ARG A 91 1.92 22.54 12.91
CA ARG A 91 0.85 23.55 12.92
C ARG A 91 -0.47 22.99 12.42
N HIS A 92 -0.40 22.10 11.43
CA HIS A 92 -1.55 21.49 10.79
C HIS A 92 -1.28 20.00 10.61
N PRO A 93 -1.43 19.19 11.68
CA PRO A 93 -1.01 17.77 11.63
C PRO A 93 -1.61 16.96 10.51
N GLU A 94 -2.80 17.35 10.02
CA GLU A 94 -3.46 16.64 8.92
C GLU A 94 -3.12 17.23 7.54
N TYR A 95 -2.39 18.34 7.50
CA TYR A 95 -2.12 19.03 6.26
C TYR A 95 -1.12 18.24 5.42
N GLY A 96 -1.55 17.78 4.26
CA GLY A 96 -0.71 16.99 3.36
C GLY A 96 -0.65 15.50 3.70
N HIS A 97 -1.30 15.06 4.77
CA HIS A 97 -1.32 13.64 5.13
C HIS A 97 -2.64 13.26 5.81
N ASP A 98 -3.74 13.43 5.11
CA ASP A 98 -5.06 13.00 5.58
C ASP A 98 -5.52 11.77 4.81
N GLU A 99 -6.29 10.91 5.47
CA GLU A 99 -6.75 9.65 4.91
C GLU A 99 -7.62 9.85 3.66
N THR A 100 -8.43 10.89 3.64
CA THR A 100 -9.28 11.17 2.48
C THR A 100 -8.46 11.46 1.23
N THR A 101 -7.44 12.29 1.33
CA THR A 101 -6.56 12.61 0.20
C THR A 101 -5.76 11.39 -0.24
N VAL A 102 -5.22 10.64 0.71
CA VAL A 102 -4.47 9.41 0.41
C VAL A 102 -5.35 8.42 -0.34
N ASP A 103 -6.56 8.20 0.12
CA ASP A 103 -7.46 7.25 -0.54
C ASP A 103 -7.91 7.76 -1.92
N TRP A 104 -8.17 9.07 -2.05
CA TRP A 104 -8.54 9.65 -3.34
C TRP A 104 -7.45 9.42 -4.37
N ILE A 105 -6.18 9.66 -4.02
CA ILE A 105 -5.05 9.43 -4.91
C ILE A 105 -4.95 7.94 -5.27
N ALA A 106 -5.09 7.06 -4.29
CA ALA A 106 -5.00 5.62 -4.50
C ALA A 106 -6.06 5.12 -5.49
N VAL A 107 -7.27 5.66 -5.39
CA VAL A 107 -8.37 5.30 -6.29
C VAL A 107 -8.15 5.86 -7.68
N GLN A 108 -7.75 7.12 -7.79
CA GLN A 108 -7.69 7.83 -9.07
C GLN A 108 -6.38 7.66 -9.83
N PHE A 109 -5.32 7.19 -9.18
CA PHE A 109 -3.99 7.18 -9.78
C PHE A 109 -3.92 6.46 -11.14
N PRO A 110 -4.55 5.29 -11.35
CA PRO A 110 -4.50 4.65 -12.67
C PRO A 110 -5.09 5.52 -13.78
N LYS A 111 -6.13 6.27 -13.50
CA LYS A 111 -6.73 7.20 -14.46
C LYS A 111 -5.85 8.42 -14.71
N MET A 112 -5.20 8.90 -13.65
CA MET A 112 -4.26 10.02 -13.76
C MET A 112 -3.06 9.62 -14.63
N MET A 113 -2.50 8.44 -14.42
CA MET A 113 -1.39 7.92 -15.23
C MET A 113 -1.77 7.86 -16.71
N LYS A 114 -2.96 7.32 -16.98
CA LYS A 114 -3.45 7.24 -18.36
C LYS A 114 -3.57 8.62 -18.99
N ALA A 115 -4.17 9.57 -18.28
CA ALA A 115 -4.32 10.94 -18.76
C ALA A 115 -2.98 11.60 -19.05
N PHE A 116 -2.00 11.42 -18.16
CA PHE A 116 -0.65 11.97 -18.35
C PHE A 116 0.03 11.39 -19.59
N LYS A 117 -0.13 10.09 -19.82
CA LYS A 117 0.44 9.43 -21.00
C LYS A 117 -0.22 9.91 -22.28
N GLU A 118 -1.53 10.17 -22.27
CA GLU A 118 -2.27 10.62 -23.45
C GLU A 118 -1.78 11.97 -23.98
N VAL A 119 -1.22 12.80 -23.11
CA VAL A 119 -0.72 14.14 -23.49
C VAL A 119 0.81 14.26 -23.40
N ASP A 120 1.49 13.11 -23.35
CA ASP A 120 2.95 13.04 -23.32
C ASP A 120 3.55 13.84 -22.15
N ALA A 121 2.95 13.68 -20.97
CA ALA A 121 3.37 14.37 -19.75
C ALA A 121 4.08 13.44 -18.75
N LEU A 122 4.55 12.29 -19.21
CA LEU A 122 5.32 11.34 -18.42
C LEU A 122 6.63 10.99 -19.10
#